data_d31edfda88b6b2a1fcb9c2e87736b3e5
#
_entry.id   d31edfda88b6b2a1fcb9c2e87736b3e5
#
_cell.length_a   1.000
_cell.length_b   1.000
_cell.length_c   1.000
_cell.angle_alpha   90.00
_cell.angle_beta   90.00
_cell.angle_gamma   90.00
#
_symmetry.space_group_name_H-M   'P 1'
#
loop_
_entity.id
_entity.type
_entity.pdbx_description
1 polymer ?
#
loop_
_entity_poly.entity_id
_entity_poly.type
_entity_poly.pdbx_seq_one_letter_code
_entity_poly.pdbx_strand_id
1 'polypeptide(L)'
;MNKKPPAAGPAGRNVLTVRTAPLRGRVLVVDDHRQARESMADILRQAGHQVECVSSAIEALKLLDRVSFDVVITDLQMPGMSGLEFVHRLEKRPHGAQVVMVTAYATVASAVDAMRHGAFDYIEKPFAADRLENLVERAIGHGRLIDAGQNLQPSQAAGELPAMIGASAVMQSLRERIARAAPTSETILIMGESGTGKELVARAVHAASLRSATPLVGLNCPVLSAQLMESELFGHERGAFTGADTARTGRFELAEGGTILLDEISEIDPVLQAKLLRVLQERTFERVGSSETRQIDVRVLATTNRDLRAEVAAGRFREDLFFRLAVIPLEVPPLRRRREDIAELAEHFLNRCAERLHREPCALAPAARDLLTHYHWPGNVRELENIITRASVLNTGAAIDADDLRPWLIAADGEPVSADEHLPLGLSLRDMERKLIEATLDHFDGHRAKTAEALGIGLRTLSGKLKEYGYAPRAKHCARAA
;
A
#
# COMPACT_ATOMS: atom_id res chain seq x y z
N MET A 1 -40.18 59.96 -21.85
CA MET A 1 -40.50 58.53 -22.11
C MET A 1 -39.16 57.76 -22.06
N ASN A 2 -38.86 57.26 -20.88
CA ASN A 2 -37.63 56.52 -20.57
C ASN A 2 -37.86 55.03 -20.79
N LYS A 3 -37.17 54.42 -21.78
CA LYS A 3 -37.14 52.99 -21.92
C LYS A 3 -35.90 52.43 -21.21
N LYS A 4 -36.15 51.66 -20.17
CA LYS A 4 -35.17 50.87 -19.40
C LYS A 4 -34.68 49.69 -20.25
N PRO A 5 -33.40 49.36 -20.32
CA PRO A 5 -32.93 48.17 -21.00
C PRO A 5 -33.19 46.90 -20.20
N PRO A 6 -33.33 45.72 -20.83
CA PRO A 6 -33.65 44.47 -20.15
C PRO A 6 -32.43 43.91 -19.40
N ALA A 7 -32.71 43.25 -18.28
CA ALA A 7 -31.79 42.59 -17.39
C ALA A 7 -31.03 41.42 -18.10
N ALA A 8 -29.72 41.40 -17.96
CA ALA A 8 -28.85 40.31 -18.39
C ALA A 8 -29.12 39.06 -17.53
N GLY A 9 -29.46 37.95 -18.18
CA GLY A 9 -29.56 36.64 -17.56
C GLY A 9 -28.16 36.11 -17.11
N PRO A 10 -28.11 35.12 -16.19
CA PRO A 10 -26.86 34.63 -15.62
C PRO A 10 -26.04 33.92 -16.70
N ALA A 11 -24.82 34.42 -16.88
CA ALA A 11 -23.81 33.79 -17.74
C ALA A 11 -23.53 32.36 -17.29
N GLY A 12 -23.70 31.42 -18.20
CA GLY A 12 -23.33 30.03 -18.01
C GLY A 12 -21.85 29.93 -17.65
N ARG A 13 -21.56 29.36 -16.49
CA ARG A 13 -20.21 28.99 -16.11
C ARG A 13 -19.72 27.88 -17.06
N ASN A 14 -18.88 28.25 -17.99
CA ASN A 14 -18.03 27.30 -18.70
C ASN A 14 -17.12 26.62 -17.68
N VAL A 15 -17.43 25.39 -17.33
CA VAL A 15 -16.54 24.49 -16.61
C VAL A 15 -15.42 24.12 -17.59
N LEU A 16 -14.32 24.83 -17.54
CA LEU A 16 -13.07 24.42 -18.18
C LEU A 16 -12.58 23.19 -17.41
N THR A 17 -12.92 22.02 -17.88
CA THR A 17 -12.27 20.75 -17.51
C THR A 17 -10.82 20.85 -18.00
N VAL A 18 -9.90 21.17 -17.09
CA VAL A 18 -8.46 21.05 -17.33
C VAL A 18 -8.17 19.54 -17.40
N ARG A 19 -8.16 19.02 -18.63
CA ARG A 19 -7.64 17.69 -18.90
C ARG A 19 -6.13 17.74 -18.69
N THR A 20 -5.64 17.15 -17.60
CA THR A 20 -4.23 16.76 -17.49
C THR A 20 -3.87 15.96 -18.74
N ALA A 21 -2.70 16.21 -19.31
CA ALA A 21 -2.26 15.45 -20.49
C ALA A 21 -2.26 13.95 -20.11
N PRO A 22 -2.97 13.10 -20.86
CA PRO A 22 -3.10 11.69 -20.52
C PRO A 22 -1.72 11.03 -20.53
N LEU A 23 -1.43 10.22 -19.50
CA LEU A 23 -0.22 9.40 -19.40
C LEU A 23 -0.23 8.38 -20.55
N ARG A 24 0.49 8.69 -21.64
CA ARG A 24 0.57 7.80 -22.81
C ARG A 24 1.53 6.66 -22.54
N GLY A 25 1.11 5.43 -22.82
CA GLY A 25 1.92 4.22 -22.67
C GLY A 25 1.65 3.21 -23.78
N ARG A 26 2.49 2.16 -23.83
CA ARG A 26 2.29 1.00 -24.72
C ARG A 26 1.51 -0.07 -24.00
N VAL A 27 0.37 -0.46 -24.55
CA VAL A 27 -0.56 -1.43 -23.97
C VAL A 27 -0.70 -2.65 -24.86
N LEU A 28 -0.57 -3.84 -24.31
CA LEU A 28 -0.87 -5.09 -24.98
C LEU A 28 -2.22 -5.62 -24.51
N VAL A 29 -3.14 -5.86 -25.45
CA VAL A 29 -4.45 -6.45 -25.18
C VAL A 29 -4.47 -7.91 -25.65
N VAL A 30 -4.75 -8.82 -24.72
CA VAL A 30 -4.79 -10.26 -24.92
C VAL A 30 -6.19 -10.80 -24.61
N ASP A 31 -6.95 -11.17 -25.64
CA ASP A 31 -8.31 -11.68 -25.49
C ASP A 31 -8.63 -12.56 -26.72
N ASP A 32 -9.16 -13.76 -26.55
CA ASP A 32 -9.48 -14.66 -27.65
C ASP A 32 -10.72 -14.18 -28.45
N HIS A 33 -11.61 -13.43 -27.81
CA HIS A 33 -12.78 -12.86 -28.43
C HIS A 33 -12.42 -11.58 -29.19
N ARG A 34 -12.46 -11.66 -30.51
CA ARG A 34 -12.09 -10.55 -31.42
C ARG A 34 -12.81 -9.23 -31.09
N GLN A 35 -14.13 -9.29 -30.88
CA GLN A 35 -14.93 -8.09 -30.63
C GLN A 35 -14.56 -7.41 -29.30
N ALA A 36 -14.35 -8.17 -28.24
CA ALA A 36 -13.94 -7.63 -26.94
C ALA A 36 -12.55 -7.00 -27.05
N ARG A 37 -11.62 -7.68 -27.69
CA ARG A 37 -10.23 -7.23 -27.92
C ARG A 37 -10.20 -5.91 -28.72
N GLU A 38 -10.93 -5.83 -29.84
CA GLU A 38 -11.00 -4.62 -30.65
C GLU A 38 -11.66 -3.46 -29.89
N SER A 39 -12.75 -3.71 -29.15
CA SER A 39 -13.41 -2.68 -28.34
C SER A 39 -12.50 -2.09 -27.26
N MET A 40 -11.76 -2.92 -26.52
CA MET A 40 -10.78 -2.45 -25.53
C MET A 40 -9.65 -1.64 -26.19
N ALA A 41 -9.17 -2.13 -27.32
CA ALA A 41 -8.13 -1.43 -28.06
C ALA A 41 -8.57 -0.06 -28.57
N ASP A 42 -9.80 0.06 -29.05
CA ASP A 42 -10.32 1.34 -29.56
C ASP A 42 -10.51 2.35 -28.44
N ILE A 43 -11.03 1.95 -27.27
CA ILE A 43 -11.12 2.80 -26.09
C ILE A 43 -9.73 3.36 -25.75
N LEU A 44 -8.72 2.50 -25.63
CA LEU A 44 -7.40 2.90 -25.23
C LEU A 44 -6.64 3.72 -26.29
N ARG A 45 -6.88 3.46 -27.58
CA ARG A 45 -6.34 4.30 -28.68
C ARG A 45 -6.96 5.69 -28.68
N GLN A 46 -8.27 5.82 -28.39
CA GLN A 46 -8.94 7.11 -28.24
C GLN A 46 -8.38 7.89 -27.04
N ALA A 47 -7.99 7.22 -25.97
CA ALA A 47 -7.27 7.80 -24.82
C ALA A 47 -5.81 8.18 -25.15
N GLY A 48 -5.28 7.81 -26.34
CA GLY A 48 -3.96 8.19 -26.82
C GLY A 48 -2.84 7.20 -26.52
N HIS A 49 -3.16 5.97 -26.10
CA HIS A 49 -2.19 4.90 -25.88
C HIS A 49 -1.80 4.22 -27.22
N GLN A 50 -0.58 3.65 -27.26
CA GLN A 50 -0.16 2.76 -28.33
C GLN A 50 -0.61 1.33 -27.98
N VAL A 51 -1.54 0.76 -28.77
CA VAL A 51 -2.17 -0.52 -28.44
C VAL A 51 -1.87 -1.57 -29.47
N GLU A 52 -1.27 -2.67 -29.00
CA GLU A 52 -1.12 -3.90 -29.78
C GLU A 52 -2.08 -4.98 -29.26
N CYS A 53 -2.54 -5.85 -30.13
CA CYS A 53 -3.56 -6.86 -29.85
C CYS A 53 -3.12 -8.23 -30.29
N VAL A 54 -3.27 -9.22 -29.42
CA VAL A 54 -3.05 -10.64 -29.75
C VAL A 54 -4.22 -11.50 -29.28
N SER A 55 -4.39 -12.65 -29.92
CA SER A 55 -5.53 -13.53 -29.66
C SER A 55 -5.27 -14.61 -28.62
N SER A 56 -4.05 -14.75 -28.15
CA SER A 56 -3.68 -15.80 -27.19
C SER A 56 -2.52 -15.39 -26.30
N ALA A 57 -2.49 -15.97 -25.10
CA ALA A 57 -1.38 -15.81 -24.16
C ALA A 57 -0.02 -16.26 -24.73
N ILE A 58 -0.01 -17.27 -25.62
CA ILE A 58 1.20 -17.76 -26.26
C ILE A 58 1.79 -16.73 -27.23
N GLU A 59 0.95 -16.05 -27.99
CA GLU A 59 1.37 -14.94 -28.85
C GLU A 59 1.86 -13.76 -28.04
N ALA A 60 1.17 -13.45 -26.95
CA ALA A 60 1.55 -12.39 -26.02
C ALA A 60 2.97 -12.63 -25.44
N LEU A 61 3.27 -13.85 -25.00
CA LEU A 61 4.60 -14.18 -24.48
C LEU A 61 5.71 -13.98 -25.54
N LYS A 62 5.46 -14.39 -26.78
CA LYS A 62 6.43 -14.19 -27.88
C LYS A 62 6.65 -12.73 -28.23
N LEU A 63 5.61 -11.91 -28.08
CA LEU A 63 5.67 -10.48 -28.35
C LEU A 63 6.41 -9.76 -27.24
N LEU A 64 6.15 -10.11 -25.99
CA LEU A 64 6.83 -9.58 -24.81
C LEU A 64 8.33 -9.90 -24.75
N ASP A 65 8.77 -10.98 -25.41
CA ASP A 65 10.19 -11.31 -25.56
C ASP A 65 10.93 -10.34 -26.52
N ARG A 66 10.18 -9.56 -27.32
CA ARG A 66 10.75 -8.68 -28.37
C ARG A 66 10.47 -7.21 -28.15
N VAL A 67 9.38 -6.92 -27.47
CA VAL A 67 8.85 -5.57 -27.30
C VAL A 67 8.43 -5.36 -25.86
N SER A 68 8.84 -4.25 -25.26
CA SER A 68 8.42 -3.86 -23.94
C SER A 68 7.08 -3.11 -23.98
N PHE A 69 6.22 -3.42 -23.02
CA PHE A 69 4.94 -2.76 -22.80
C PHE A 69 4.86 -2.20 -21.38
N ASP A 70 4.12 -1.11 -21.19
CA ASP A 70 3.84 -0.56 -19.86
C ASP A 70 2.74 -1.35 -19.15
N VAL A 71 1.71 -1.78 -19.90
CA VAL A 71 0.56 -2.53 -19.38
C VAL A 71 0.20 -3.69 -20.30
N VAL A 72 -0.13 -4.82 -19.70
CA VAL A 72 -0.74 -5.98 -20.37
C VAL A 72 -2.15 -6.17 -19.82
N ILE A 73 -3.15 -6.16 -20.70
CA ILE A 73 -4.54 -6.46 -20.37
C ILE A 73 -4.82 -7.87 -20.86
N THR A 74 -5.26 -8.76 -19.98
CA THR A 74 -5.55 -10.15 -20.35
C THR A 74 -6.92 -10.61 -19.89
N ASP A 75 -7.62 -11.34 -20.75
CA ASP A 75 -8.81 -12.06 -20.30
C ASP A 75 -8.44 -13.20 -19.37
N LEU A 76 -9.33 -13.51 -18.42
CA LEU A 76 -9.14 -14.62 -17.48
C LEU A 76 -9.25 -15.97 -18.16
N GLN A 77 -10.23 -16.12 -19.05
CA GLN A 77 -10.56 -17.38 -19.70
C GLN A 77 -10.18 -17.34 -21.19
N MET A 78 -9.07 -17.99 -21.53
CA MET A 78 -8.61 -18.12 -22.91
C MET A 78 -8.30 -19.58 -23.23
N PRO A 79 -8.51 -20.02 -24.49
CA PRO A 79 -8.17 -21.36 -24.93
C PRO A 79 -6.67 -21.65 -24.85
N GLY A 80 -6.31 -22.83 -24.39
CA GLY A 80 -4.92 -23.33 -24.32
C GLY A 80 -4.14 -22.85 -23.09
N MET A 81 -4.10 -21.55 -22.79
CA MET A 81 -3.46 -20.98 -21.61
C MET A 81 -4.41 -19.94 -21.01
N SER A 82 -4.83 -20.14 -19.77
CA SER A 82 -5.69 -19.18 -19.06
C SER A 82 -4.94 -17.88 -18.74
N GLY A 83 -5.68 -16.77 -18.54
CA GLY A 83 -5.09 -15.51 -18.12
C GLY A 83 -4.32 -15.63 -16.81
N LEU A 84 -4.80 -16.44 -15.87
CA LEU A 84 -4.11 -16.68 -14.60
C LEU A 84 -2.78 -17.40 -14.80
N GLU A 85 -2.76 -18.44 -15.65
CA GLU A 85 -1.52 -19.15 -16.00
C GLU A 85 -0.56 -18.23 -16.76
N PHE A 86 -1.09 -17.33 -17.59
CA PHE A 86 -0.30 -16.31 -18.28
C PHE A 86 0.36 -15.34 -17.31
N VAL A 87 -0.40 -14.78 -16.34
CA VAL A 87 0.15 -13.92 -15.28
C VAL A 87 1.24 -14.63 -14.48
N HIS A 88 0.99 -15.88 -14.08
CA HIS A 88 2.00 -16.70 -13.38
C HIS A 88 3.29 -16.95 -14.20
N ARG A 89 3.17 -17.06 -15.53
CA ARG A 89 4.36 -17.17 -16.40
C ARG A 89 5.05 -15.82 -16.58
N LEU A 90 4.32 -14.72 -16.55
CA LEU A 90 4.90 -13.37 -16.60
C LEU A 90 5.65 -13.04 -15.32
N GLU A 91 5.12 -13.39 -14.15
CA GLU A 91 5.78 -13.20 -12.86
C GLU A 91 7.23 -13.74 -12.86
N LYS A 92 7.46 -14.83 -13.60
CA LYS A 92 8.77 -15.49 -13.72
C LYS A 92 9.70 -14.87 -14.75
N ARG A 93 9.27 -13.80 -15.43
CA ARG A 93 10.03 -13.14 -16.50
C ARG A 93 10.26 -11.66 -16.17
N PRO A 94 11.46 -11.11 -16.47
CA PRO A 94 11.68 -9.67 -16.34
C PRO A 94 10.94 -8.94 -17.49
N HIS A 95 9.74 -8.44 -17.23
CA HIS A 95 8.95 -7.76 -18.27
C HIS A 95 8.57 -6.30 -17.97
N GLY A 96 8.72 -5.81 -16.75
CA GLY A 96 8.39 -4.42 -16.35
C GLY A 96 6.92 -4.00 -16.51
N ALA A 97 6.11 -4.76 -17.27
CA ALA A 97 4.73 -4.40 -17.57
C ALA A 97 3.80 -4.69 -16.38
N GLN A 98 2.86 -3.80 -16.10
CA GLN A 98 1.80 -4.05 -15.12
C GLN A 98 0.69 -4.89 -15.76
N VAL A 99 0.20 -5.92 -15.08
CA VAL A 99 -0.82 -6.81 -15.63
C VAL A 99 -2.19 -6.48 -15.07
N VAL A 100 -3.16 -6.20 -15.94
CA VAL A 100 -4.57 -5.98 -15.60
C VAL A 100 -5.39 -7.15 -16.12
N MET A 101 -6.18 -7.78 -15.25
CA MET A 101 -7.04 -8.88 -15.66
C MET A 101 -8.47 -8.40 -15.96
N VAL A 102 -9.03 -8.92 -17.05
CA VAL A 102 -10.43 -8.67 -17.45
C VAL A 102 -11.19 -9.98 -17.34
N THR A 103 -12.40 -9.98 -16.78
CA THR A 103 -13.20 -11.20 -16.63
C THR A 103 -14.69 -10.97 -16.78
N ALA A 104 -15.39 -11.93 -17.34
CA ALA A 104 -16.86 -11.93 -17.37
C ALA A 104 -17.49 -12.47 -16.06
N TYR A 105 -16.71 -13.18 -15.24
CA TYR A 105 -17.13 -13.75 -13.96
C TYR A 105 -16.09 -13.45 -12.90
N ALA A 106 -16.26 -12.33 -12.20
CA ALA A 106 -15.44 -12.00 -11.05
C ALA A 106 -15.93 -12.79 -9.83
N THR A 107 -15.14 -13.77 -9.39
CA THR A 107 -15.30 -14.36 -8.06
C THR A 107 -14.24 -13.78 -7.14
N VAL A 108 -14.55 -13.61 -5.85
CA VAL A 108 -13.58 -13.15 -4.86
C VAL A 108 -12.33 -14.04 -4.88
N ALA A 109 -12.51 -15.35 -5.10
CA ALA A 109 -11.41 -16.30 -5.18
C ALA A 109 -10.49 -16.05 -6.39
N SER A 110 -11.04 -15.82 -7.60
CA SER A 110 -10.24 -15.57 -8.81
C SER A 110 -9.53 -14.23 -8.78
N ALA A 111 -10.16 -13.20 -8.19
CA ALA A 111 -9.55 -11.89 -7.99
C ALA A 111 -8.37 -11.96 -7.01
N VAL A 112 -8.55 -12.62 -5.86
CA VAL A 112 -7.49 -12.82 -4.85
C VAL A 112 -6.32 -13.62 -5.43
N ASP A 113 -6.62 -14.65 -6.24
CA ASP A 113 -5.60 -15.48 -6.87
C ASP A 113 -4.79 -14.72 -7.92
N ALA A 114 -5.46 -13.91 -8.74
CA ALA A 114 -4.80 -13.02 -9.69
C ALA A 114 -3.86 -12.02 -9.01
N MET A 115 -4.31 -11.39 -7.93
CA MET A 115 -3.50 -10.44 -7.17
C MET A 115 -2.30 -11.10 -6.48
N ARG A 116 -2.45 -12.33 -6.00
CA ARG A 116 -1.35 -13.12 -5.42
C ARG A 116 -0.25 -13.44 -6.43
N HIS A 117 -0.62 -13.56 -7.71
CA HIS A 117 0.32 -13.90 -8.79
C HIS A 117 0.82 -12.66 -9.55
N GLY A 118 0.70 -11.47 -8.95
CA GLY A 118 1.33 -10.26 -9.47
C GLY A 118 0.48 -9.45 -10.44
N ALA A 119 -0.82 -9.71 -10.58
CA ALA A 119 -1.71 -8.80 -11.29
C ALA A 119 -1.80 -7.46 -10.53
N PHE A 120 -1.73 -6.35 -11.27
CA PHE A 120 -1.88 -5.01 -10.72
C PHE A 120 -3.30 -4.75 -10.23
N ASP A 121 -4.30 -5.15 -11.02
CA ASP A 121 -5.72 -4.99 -10.68
C ASP A 121 -6.58 -5.87 -11.63
N TYR A 122 -7.89 -5.92 -11.38
CA TYR A 122 -8.85 -6.60 -12.25
C TYR A 122 -10.08 -5.75 -12.55
N ILE A 123 -10.74 -6.02 -13.68
CA ILE A 123 -11.96 -5.36 -14.08
C ILE A 123 -12.99 -6.39 -14.61
N GLU A 124 -14.24 -6.26 -14.18
CA GLU A 124 -15.34 -7.14 -14.59
C GLU A 124 -16.07 -6.59 -15.82
N LYS A 125 -16.33 -7.47 -16.80
CA LYS A 125 -17.17 -7.19 -17.96
C LYS A 125 -18.68 -7.32 -17.59
N PRO A 126 -19.55 -6.38 -18.03
CA PRO A 126 -19.28 -5.19 -18.84
C PRO A 126 -18.78 -4.01 -18.00
N PHE A 127 -17.87 -3.21 -18.55
CA PHE A 127 -17.31 -2.03 -17.90
C PHE A 127 -17.47 -0.77 -18.76
N ALA A 128 -17.50 0.40 -18.11
CA ALA A 128 -17.49 1.70 -18.77
C ALA A 128 -16.07 2.03 -19.30
N ALA A 129 -16.00 2.76 -20.43
CA ALA A 129 -14.72 3.15 -21.04
C ALA A 129 -13.82 3.89 -20.05
N ASP A 130 -14.36 4.88 -19.34
CA ASP A 130 -13.63 5.67 -18.33
C ASP A 130 -13.00 4.80 -17.24
N ARG A 131 -13.62 3.68 -16.88
CA ARG A 131 -13.09 2.76 -15.87
C ARG A 131 -11.85 2.03 -16.36
N LEU A 132 -11.85 1.59 -17.63
CA LEU A 132 -10.69 0.95 -18.25
C LEU A 132 -9.52 1.94 -18.41
N GLU A 133 -9.81 3.16 -18.91
CA GLU A 133 -8.83 4.23 -19.08
C GLU A 133 -8.15 4.57 -17.76
N ASN A 134 -8.92 4.88 -16.72
CA ASN A 134 -8.41 5.20 -15.39
C ASN A 134 -7.55 4.06 -14.79
N LEU A 135 -7.95 2.80 -15.04
CA LEU A 135 -7.21 1.65 -14.54
C LEU A 135 -5.86 1.51 -15.24
N VAL A 136 -5.84 1.70 -16.57
CA VAL A 136 -4.60 1.65 -17.36
C VAL A 136 -3.67 2.81 -17.03
N GLU A 137 -4.19 4.02 -16.87
CA GLU A 137 -3.38 5.17 -16.43
C GLU A 137 -2.74 4.93 -15.04
N ARG A 138 -3.47 4.36 -14.09
CA ARG A 138 -2.96 3.98 -12.77
C ARG A 138 -1.87 2.91 -12.88
N ALA A 139 -2.07 1.90 -13.74
CA ALA A 139 -1.10 0.84 -13.97
C ALA A 139 0.19 1.40 -14.59
N ILE A 140 0.11 2.28 -15.59
CA ILE A 140 1.27 2.96 -16.19
C ILE A 140 2.01 3.81 -15.14
N GLY A 141 1.27 4.59 -14.35
CA GLY A 141 1.84 5.39 -13.27
C GLY A 141 2.61 4.54 -12.26
N HIS A 142 2.02 3.41 -11.85
CA HIS A 142 2.65 2.46 -10.93
C HIS A 142 3.89 1.79 -11.53
N GLY A 143 3.84 1.33 -12.78
CA GLY A 143 4.99 0.75 -13.48
C GLY A 143 6.16 1.73 -13.56
N ARG A 144 5.91 2.98 -13.95
CA ARG A 144 6.95 4.02 -14.00
C ARG A 144 7.54 4.35 -12.63
N LEU A 145 6.77 4.24 -11.55
CA LEU A 145 7.29 4.39 -10.18
C LEU A 145 8.19 3.23 -9.79
N ILE A 146 7.85 2.00 -10.20
CA ILE A 146 8.70 0.81 -10.00
C ILE A 146 9.98 0.93 -10.83
N ASP A 147 9.88 1.29 -12.10
CA ASP A 147 11.03 1.49 -12.99
C ASP A 147 11.94 2.64 -12.51
N ALA A 148 11.36 3.73 -12.02
CA ALA A 148 12.11 4.80 -11.37
C ALA A 148 12.76 4.32 -10.07
N GLY A 149 12.12 3.41 -9.34
CA GLY A 149 12.70 2.75 -8.15
C GLY A 149 13.79 1.73 -8.48
N GLN A 150 13.69 1.04 -9.62
CA GLN A 150 14.70 0.07 -10.08
C GLN A 150 15.86 0.74 -10.84
N ASN A 151 15.63 1.87 -11.50
CA ASN A 151 16.63 2.69 -12.17
C ASN A 151 17.26 3.75 -11.27
N LEU A 152 17.14 3.62 -9.95
CA LEU A 152 18.03 4.29 -9.02
C LEU A 152 19.43 3.65 -9.14
N GLN A 153 20.05 3.79 -10.34
CA GLN A 153 21.47 4.04 -10.42
C GLN A 153 21.78 5.17 -9.44
N PRO A 154 22.93 5.19 -8.77
CA PRO A 154 23.29 6.27 -7.87
C PRO A 154 23.12 7.58 -8.61
N SER A 155 21.98 8.24 -8.41
CA SER A 155 21.78 9.61 -8.81
C SER A 155 22.91 10.37 -8.12
N GLN A 156 23.88 10.79 -8.91
CA GLN A 156 24.92 11.74 -8.51
C GLN A 156 24.28 13.12 -8.23
N ALA A 157 23.32 13.15 -7.34
CA ALA A 157 22.94 14.32 -6.58
C ALA A 157 23.63 14.16 -5.21
N ALA A 158 24.95 14.26 -5.22
CA ALA A 158 25.68 14.61 -4.02
C ALA A 158 25.15 15.98 -3.55
N GLY A 159 24.36 15.99 -2.47
CA GLY A 159 24.09 17.24 -1.82
C GLY A 159 22.89 17.39 -0.92
N GLU A 160 21.82 16.67 -1.08
CA GLU A 160 20.69 16.84 -0.16
C GLU A 160 20.44 15.54 0.62
N LEU A 161 20.71 15.60 1.93
CA LEU A 161 20.24 14.60 2.89
C LEU A 161 18.73 14.45 2.70
N PRO A 162 18.18 13.22 2.57
CA PRO A 162 16.75 13.03 2.51
C PRO A 162 16.12 13.73 3.73
N ALA A 163 15.33 14.78 3.45
CA ALA A 163 14.80 15.63 4.48
C ALA A 163 13.86 14.84 5.39
N MET A 164 14.34 14.47 6.57
CA MET A 164 13.48 13.96 7.63
C MET A 164 12.70 15.12 8.21
N ILE A 165 11.44 15.29 7.79
CA ILE A 165 10.56 16.37 8.24
C ILE A 165 10.10 16.12 9.66
N GLY A 166 9.95 17.19 10.43
CA GLY A 166 9.47 17.21 11.80
C GLY A 166 10.47 17.86 12.77
N ALA A 167 9.98 18.82 13.55
CA ALA A 167 10.74 19.56 14.54
C ALA A 167 10.57 19.05 15.98
N SER A 168 9.74 18.01 16.18
CA SER A 168 9.46 17.47 17.53
C SER A 168 10.72 16.97 18.24
N ALA A 169 10.72 17.05 19.56
CA ALA A 169 11.86 16.63 20.40
C ALA A 169 12.26 15.16 20.17
N VAL A 170 11.30 14.28 19.90
CA VAL A 170 11.56 12.86 19.60
C VAL A 170 12.27 12.68 18.25
N MET A 171 11.93 13.50 17.24
CA MET A 171 12.64 13.49 15.96
C MET A 171 14.02 14.11 16.03
N GLN A 172 14.21 15.14 16.85
CA GLN A 172 15.54 15.71 17.12
C GLN A 172 16.44 14.67 17.79
N SER A 173 15.97 13.99 18.82
CA SER A 173 16.71 12.89 19.48
C SER A 173 17.06 11.76 18.49
N LEU A 174 16.17 11.39 17.58
CA LEU A 174 16.45 10.41 16.54
C LEU A 174 17.58 10.90 15.60
N ARG A 175 17.54 12.17 15.14
CA ARG A 175 18.61 12.75 14.30
C ARG A 175 19.95 12.75 15.00
N GLU A 176 20.01 13.09 16.28
CA GLU A 176 21.26 13.04 17.08
C GLU A 176 21.81 11.62 17.19
N ARG A 177 20.94 10.62 17.38
CA ARG A 177 21.34 9.20 17.39
C ARG A 177 21.85 8.76 16.03
N ILE A 178 21.20 9.16 14.95
CA ILE A 178 21.65 8.91 13.57
C ILE A 178 23.04 9.53 13.36
N ALA A 179 23.23 10.80 13.70
CA ALA A 179 24.52 11.50 13.53
C ALA A 179 25.66 10.82 14.28
N ARG A 180 25.41 10.24 15.46
CA ARG A 180 26.40 9.47 16.23
C ARG A 180 26.66 8.08 15.67
N ALA A 181 25.63 7.40 15.15
CA ALA A 181 25.70 6.04 14.63
C ALA A 181 26.23 5.97 13.18
N ALA A 182 25.93 6.97 12.37
CA ALA A 182 26.24 6.97 10.94
C ALA A 182 27.74 6.81 10.62
N PRO A 183 28.70 7.46 11.32
CA PRO A 183 30.12 7.33 11.02
C PRO A 183 30.71 5.95 11.37
N THR A 184 30.01 5.12 12.14
CA THR A 184 30.49 3.79 12.51
C THR A 184 30.29 2.79 11.36
N SER A 185 31.05 1.69 11.37
CA SER A 185 30.85 0.56 10.45
C SER A 185 29.85 -0.48 10.97
N GLU A 186 29.31 -0.25 12.18
CA GLU A 186 28.45 -1.22 12.86
C GLU A 186 27.11 -1.41 12.16
N THR A 187 26.50 -2.58 12.39
CA THR A 187 25.15 -2.89 11.94
C THR A 187 24.12 -2.05 12.69
N ILE A 188 23.19 -1.47 11.96
CA ILE A 188 22.11 -0.67 12.55
C ILE A 188 20.78 -1.37 12.30
N LEU A 189 20.01 -1.61 13.36
CA LEU A 189 18.65 -2.12 13.30
C LEU A 189 17.67 -0.98 13.52
N ILE A 190 16.87 -0.67 12.50
CA ILE A 190 15.88 0.39 12.50
C ILE A 190 14.51 -0.24 12.74
N MET A 191 13.91 0.06 13.88
CA MET A 191 12.64 -0.49 14.32
C MET A 191 11.57 0.59 14.30
N GLY A 192 10.33 0.21 14.00
CA GLY A 192 9.18 1.11 14.04
C GLY A 192 8.01 0.57 13.24
N GLU A 193 6.83 1.06 13.53
CA GLU A 193 5.59 0.65 12.87
C GLU A 193 5.64 0.85 11.34
N SER A 194 4.76 0.15 10.64
CA SER A 194 4.62 0.33 9.19
C SER A 194 4.29 1.80 8.87
N GLY A 195 4.90 2.33 7.81
CA GLY A 195 4.64 3.70 7.36
C GLY A 195 5.29 4.82 8.18
N THR A 196 6.15 4.52 9.17
CA THR A 196 6.84 5.55 9.99
C THR A 196 8.00 6.26 9.29
N GLY A 197 8.52 5.69 8.17
CA GLY A 197 9.65 6.22 7.41
C GLY A 197 10.99 5.54 7.71
N LYS A 198 10.99 4.26 8.11
CA LYS A 198 12.22 3.47 8.41
C LYS A 198 13.24 3.50 7.27
N GLU A 199 12.79 3.38 6.02
CA GLU A 199 13.66 3.45 4.85
C GLU A 199 14.32 4.83 4.70
N LEU A 200 13.58 5.91 4.98
CA LEU A 200 14.13 7.28 4.97
C LEU A 200 15.23 7.44 6.02
N VAL A 201 15.06 6.85 7.20
CA VAL A 201 16.08 6.81 8.26
C VAL A 201 17.32 6.03 7.80
N ALA A 202 17.14 4.88 7.13
CA ALA A 202 18.27 4.12 6.58
C ALA A 202 19.06 4.92 5.54
N ARG A 203 18.37 5.62 4.64
CA ARG A 203 18.99 6.53 3.66
C ARG A 203 19.74 7.68 4.34
N ALA A 204 19.17 8.26 5.39
CA ALA A 204 19.82 9.32 6.17
C ALA A 204 21.07 8.82 6.89
N VAL A 205 21.03 7.59 7.47
CA VAL A 205 22.22 6.93 8.07
C VAL A 205 23.32 6.73 7.01
N HIS A 206 22.97 6.21 5.84
CA HIS A 206 23.94 6.01 4.76
C HIS A 206 24.54 7.33 4.28
N ALA A 207 23.72 8.34 4.03
CA ALA A 207 24.16 9.66 3.55
C ALA A 207 25.08 10.39 4.57
N ALA A 208 24.89 10.15 5.87
CA ALA A 208 25.74 10.69 6.93
C ALA A 208 26.94 9.79 7.27
N SER A 209 27.16 8.68 6.57
CA SER A 209 28.21 7.69 6.85
C SER A 209 29.50 7.96 6.06
N LEU A 210 30.59 7.29 6.44
CA LEU A 210 31.84 7.28 5.69
C LEU A 210 31.71 6.62 4.30
N ARG A 211 30.62 5.90 4.05
CA ARG A 211 30.30 5.21 2.79
C ARG A 211 29.25 5.96 1.96
N SER A 212 29.01 7.24 2.24
CA SER A 212 27.98 8.05 1.55
C SER A 212 28.18 8.17 0.03
N ALA A 213 29.41 8.06 -0.47
CA ALA A 213 29.75 8.10 -1.88
C ALA A 213 29.69 6.72 -2.57
N THR A 214 29.40 5.64 -1.82
CA THR A 214 29.34 4.27 -2.33
C THR A 214 27.90 3.80 -2.49
N PRO A 215 27.63 2.66 -3.17
CA PRO A 215 26.25 2.21 -3.38
C PRO A 215 25.49 1.92 -2.09
N LEU A 216 24.21 2.32 -2.05
CA LEU A 216 23.21 1.82 -1.10
C LEU A 216 22.30 0.85 -1.86
N VAL A 217 22.44 -0.45 -1.61
CA VAL A 217 21.66 -1.49 -2.27
C VAL A 217 20.55 -1.96 -1.34
N GLY A 218 19.29 -1.78 -1.75
CA GLY A 218 18.13 -2.20 -0.98
C GLY A 218 17.60 -3.58 -1.41
N LEU A 219 17.09 -4.34 -0.44
CA LEU A 219 16.29 -5.55 -0.65
C LEU A 219 15.08 -5.55 0.27
N ASN A 220 13.89 -5.72 -0.31
CA ASN A 220 12.64 -5.87 0.45
C ASN A 220 12.33 -7.36 0.64
N CYS A 221 12.42 -7.85 1.88
CA CYS A 221 12.33 -9.27 2.22
C CYS A 221 10.93 -9.89 2.01
N PRO A 222 9.78 -9.22 2.29
CA PRO A 222 8.44 -9.79 2.13
C PRO A 222 8.04 -10.15 0.70
N VAL A 223 8.68 -9.58 -0.30
CA VAL A 223 8.23 -9.65 -1.71
C VAL A 223 8.61 -10.97 -2.37
N LEU A 224 9.56 -11.73 -1.81
CA LEU A 224 10.18 -12.87 -2.48
C LEU A 224 9.90 -14.20 -1.76
N SER A 225 9.74 -15.28 -2.53
CA SER A 225 9.82 -16.63 -1.95
C SER A 225 11.22 -16.91 -1.41
N ALA A 226 11.35 -17.83 -0.44
CA ALA A 226 12.64 -18.14 0.19
C ALA A 226 13.76 -18.44 -0.83
N GLN A 227 13.47 -19.21 -1.89
CA GLN A 227 14.43 -19.58 -2.92
C GLN A 227 14.84 -18.38 -3.80
N LEU A 228 13.88 -17.50 -4.13
CA LEU A 228 14.16 -16.28 -4.89
C LEU A 228 14.94 -15.28 -4.05
N MET A 229 14.61 -15.18 -2.75
CA MET A 229 15.33 -14.31 -1.83
C MET A 229 16.78 -14.74 -1.65
N GLU A 230 17.05 -16.05 -1.57
CA GLU A 230 18.41 -16.57 -1.51
C GLU A 230 19.21 -16.18 -2.76
N SER A 231 18.61 -16.38 -3.93
CA SER A 231 19.18 -16.00 -5.22
C SER A 231 19.40 -14.49 -5.37
N GLU A 232 18.47 -13.65 -4.88
CA GLU A 232 18.62 -12.18 -4.88
C GLU A 232 19.73 -11.74 -3.90
N LEU A 233 19.80 -12.31 -2.71
CA LEU A 233 20.83 -11.95 -1.71
C LEU A 233 22.23 -12.34 -2.14
N PHE A 234 22.42 -13.61 -2.49
CA PHE A 234 23.74 -14.21 -2.66
C PHE A 234 24.14 -14.43 -4.13
N GLY A 235 23.18 -14.26 -5.07
CA GLY A 235 23.39 -14.61 -6.47
C GLY A 235 23.34 -16.13 -6.72
N HIS A 236 23.35 -16.51 -7.97
CA HIS A 236 23.37 -17.92 -8.36
C HIS A 236 24.25 -18.18 -9.59
N GLU A 237 24.79 -19.38 -9.66
CA GLU A 237 25.48 -19.88 -10.84
C GLU A 237 24.47 -20.52 -11.80
N ARG A 238 24.86 -20.60 -13.07
CA ARG A 238 24.06 -21.28 -14.09
C ARG A 238 23.76 -22.71 -13.68
N GLY A 239 22.50 -23.13 -13.74
CA GLY A 239 22.05 -24.47 -13.36
C GLY A 239 21.86 -24.70 -11.86
N ALA A 240 21.93 -23.69 -11.02
CA ALA A 240 21.75 -23.79 -9.57
C ALA A 240 20.37 -24.31 -9.14
N PHE A 241 19.34 -24.03 -9.94
CA PHE A 241 17.97 -24.51 -9.76
C PHE A 241 17.22 -24.54 -11.10
N THR A 242 16.04 -25.14 -11.13
CA THR A 242 15.20 -25.19 -12.34
C THR A 242 14.78 -23.79 -12.76
N GLY A 243 15.30 -23.32 -13.92
CA GLY A 243 15.10 -21.96 -14.43
C GLY A 243 16.31 -21.03 -14.27
N ALA A 244 17.41 -21.48 -13.68
CA ALA A 244 18.67 -20.73 -13.61
C ALA A 244 19.47 -20.85 -14.92
N ASP A 245 18.97 -20.29 -16.02
CA ASP A 245 19.59 -20.39 -17.35
C ASP A 245 20.86 -19.55 -17.46
N THR A 246 21.02 -18.51 -16.67
CA THR A 246 22.19 -17.63 -16.61
C THR A 246 22.66 -17.44 -15.18
N ALA A 247 23.94 -17.16 -14.96
CA ALA A 247 24.44 -16.75 -13.66
C ALA A 247 23.97 -15.33 -13.33
N ARG A 248 23.64 -15.04 -12.05
CA ARG A 248 23.20 -13.72 -11.61
C ARG A 248 23.99 -13.26 -10.38
N THR A 249 24.40 -11.99 -10.40
CA THR A 249 25.09 -11.34 -9.27
C THR A 249 24.11 -11.04 -8.16
N GLY A 250 24.46 -11.35 -6.90
CA GLY A 250 23.64 -11.10 -5.71
C GLY A 250 23.74 -9.67 -5.20
N ARG A 251 22.77 -9.28 -4.33
CA ARG A 251 22.72 -7.95 -3.72
C ARG A 251 23.93 -7.66 -2.83
N PHE A 252 24.48 -8.68 -2.16
CA PHE A 252 25.69 -8.51 -1.39
C PHE A 252 26.89 -8.14 -2.28
N GLU A 253 27.05 -8.78 -3.42
CA GLU A 253 28.10 -8.43 -4.38
C GLU A 253 27.92 -7.02 -4.96
N LEU A 254 26.67 -6.64 -5.27
CA LEU A 254 26.35 -5.29 -5.78
C LEU A 254 26.62 -4.20 -4.73
N ALA A 255 26.56 -4.55 -3.45
CA ALA A 255 26.81 -3.66 -2.32
C ALA A 255 28.29 -3.62 -1.89
N GLU A 256 29.19 -4.32 -2.59
CA GLU A 256 30.61 -4.38 -2.23
C GLU A 256 31.23 -2.99 -2.05
N GLY A 257 31.95 -2.78 -0.95
CA GLY A 257 32.50 -1.49 -0.54
C GLY A 257 31.46 -0.46 -0.04
N GLY A 258 30.16 -0.79 -0.15
CA GLY A 258 29.03 0.07 0.13
C GLY A 258 28.18 -0.34 1.33
N THR A 259 26.89 -0.16 1.20
CA THR A 259 25.88 -0.46 2.23
C THR A 259 24.74 -1.29 1.65
N ILE A 260 24.30 -2.32 2.36
CA ILE A 260 23.08 -3.06 2.04
C ILE A 260 21.99 -2.68 3.06
N LEU A 261 20.77 -2.47 2.55
CA LEU A 261 19.56 -2.27 3.35
C LEU A 261 18.65 -3.50 3.20
N LEU A 262 18.44 -4.21 4.30
CA LEU A 262 17.52 -5.34 4.41
C LEU A 262 16.21 -4.84 5.02
N ASP A 263 15.21 -4.58 4.17
CA ASP A 263 13.92 -4.05 4.61
C ASP A 263 12.99 -5.18 5.06
N GLU A 264 12.35 -5.02 6.22
CA GLU A 264 11.49 -5.99 6.90
C GLU A 264 12.18 -7.36 7.14
N ILE A 265 13.35 -7.31 7.80
CA ILE A 265 14.21 -8.47 8.08
C ILE A 265 13.51 -9.61 8.84
N SER A 266 12.42 -9.31 9.57
CA SER A 266 11.60 -10.30 10.29
C SER A 266 10.93 -11.34 9.40
N GLU A 267 10.83 -11.08 8.09
CA GLU A 267 10.16 -11.96 7.12
C GLU A 267 11.09 -13.01 6.48
N ILE A 268 12.38 -12.97 6.82
CA ILE A 268 13.35 -13.92 6.25
C ILE A 268 13.15 -15.32 6.84
N ASP A 269 13.13 -16.31 5.94
CA ASP A 269 13.03 -17.73 6.29
C ASP A 269 14.17 -18.18 7.22
N PRO A 270 13.94 -19.06 8.23
CA PRO A 270 14.95 -19.55 9.16
C PRO A 270 16.22 -20.13 8.51
N VAL A 271 16.12 -20.74 7.34
CA VAL A 271 17.28 -21.27 6.61
C VAL A 271 18.18 -20.12 6.13
N LEU A 272 17.58 -19.05 5.61
CA LEU A 272 18.30 -17.87 5.15
C LEU A 272 18.87 -17.06 6.31
N GLN A 273 18.21 -17.07 7.47
CA GLN A 273 18.74 -16.43 8.69
C GLN A 273 20.12 -17.01 9.06
N ALA A 274 20.32 -18.33 8.93
CA ALA A 274 21.62 -18.96 9.22
C ALA A 274 22.71 -18.51 8.21
N LYS A 275 22.37 -18.40 6.93
CA LYS A 275 23.31 -17.91 5.90
C LYS A 275 23.65 -16.43 6.12
N LEU A 276 22.65 -15.63 6.42
CA LEU A 276 22.86 -14.21 6.72
C LEU A 276 23.76 -14.01 7.96
N LEU A 277 23.56 -14.81 9.00
CA LEU A 277 24.42 -14.79 10.20
C LEU A 277 25.89 -15.02 9.82
N ARG A 278 26.16 -16.02 8.95
CA ARG A 278 27.53 -16.30 8.48
C ARG A 278 28.13 -15.09 7.75
N VAL A 279 27.36 -14.44 6.88
CA VAL A 279 27.82 -13.20 6.21
C VAL A 279 28.16 -12.09 7.20
N LEU A 280 27.32 -11.89 8.21
CA LEU A 280 27.52 -10.85 9.23
C LEU A 280 28.73 -11.12 10.16
N GLN A 281 29.08 -12.40 10.37
CA GLN A 281 30.17 -12.82 11.26
C GLN A 281 31.50 -12.97 10.53
N GLU A 282 31.48 -13.73 9.41
CA GLU A 282 32.69 -14.14 8.69
C GLU A 282 33.01 -13.20 7.52
N ARG A 283 32.08 -12.32 7.13
CA ARG A 283 32.16 -11.47 5.93
C ARG A 283 32.43 -12.28 4.66
N THR A 284 31.84 -13.48 4.60
CA THR A 284 31.94 -14.38 3.46
C THR A 284 30.58 -14.96 3.09
N PHE A 285 30.40 -15.31 1.84
CA PHE A 285 29.23 -16.01 1.34
C PHE A 285 29.57 -16.89 0.13
N GLU A 286 28.62 -17.71 -0.28
CA GLU A 286 28.71 -18.56 -1.46
C GLU A 286 27.46 -18.30 -2.33
N ARG A 287 27.63 -18.25 -3.65
CA ARG A 287 26.48 -18.21 -4.58
C ARG A 287 25.69 -19.51 -4.51
N VAL A 288 24.41 -19.44 -4.81
CA VAL A 288 23.56 -20.64 -4.93
C VAL A 288 24.09 -21.52 -6.07
N GLY A 289 24.34 -22.79 -5.79
CA GLY A 289 24.93 -23.74 -6.74
C GLY A 289 26.45 -23.67 -6.87
N SER A 290 27.13 -22.88 -6.02
CA SER A 290 28.61 -22.83 -5.98
C SER A 290 29.10 -23.14 -4.57
N SER A 291 30.31 -23.74 -4.48
CA SER A 291 31.06 -23.90 -3.23
C SER A 291 32.23 -22.91 -3.11
N GLU A 292 32.31 -21.95 -4.03
CA GLU A 292 33.34 -20.90 -3.98
C GLU A 292 32.99 -19.88 -2.92
N THR A 293 33.81 -19.79 -1.86
CA THR A 293 33.66 -18.80 -0.80
C THR A 293 34.18 -17.44 -1.28
N ARG A 294 33.36 -16.41 -1.19
CA ARG A 294 33.68 -15.03 -1.57
C ARG A 294 33.71 -14.13 -0.34
N GLN A 295 34.76 -13.33 -0.22
CA GLN A 295 34.85 -12.30 0.80
C GLN A 295 34.08 -11.07 0.39
N ILE A 296 33.56 -10.33 1.40
CA ILE A 296 32.75 -9.13 1.16
C ILE A 296 32.96 -8.09 2.27
N ASP A 297 33.09 -6.83 1.88
CA ASP A 297 33.10 -5.68 2.78
C ASP A 297 31.84 -4.81 2.58
N VAL A 298 30.77 -5.14 3.28
CA VAL A 298 29.49 -4.43 3.20
C VAL A 298 29.03 -4.01 4.59
N ARG A 299 28.58 -2.76 4.72
CA ARG A 299 27.85 -2.30 5.89
C ARG A 299 26.40 -2.73 5.80
N VAL A 300 25.83 -3.27 6.90
CA VAL A 300 24.45 -3.75 6.92
C VAL A 300 23.56 -2.81 7.72
N LEU A 301 22.47 -2.36 7.10
CA LEU A 301 21.33 -1.73 7.73
C LEU A 301 20.14 -2.67 7.63
N ALA A 302 19.40 -2.87 8.70
CA ALA A 302 18.20 -3.70 8.69
C ALA A 302 17.01 -2.90 9.23
N THR A 303 15.82 -3.12 8.66
CA THR A 303 14.58 -2.55 9.17
C THR A 303 13.61 -3.64 9.59
N THR A 304 12.72 -3.33 10.50
CA THR A 304 11.60 -4.20 10.88
C THR A 304 10.44 -3.42 11.47
N ASN A 305 9.22 -3.89 11.23
CA ASN A 305 7.99 -3.41 11.87
C ASN A 305 7.53 -4.33 13.00
N ARG A 306 8.15 -5.51 13.18
CA ARG A 306 7.83 -6.48 14.24
C ARG A 306 8.78 -6.34 15.43
N ASP A 307 8.30 -6.77 16.59
CA ASP A 307 9.17 -6.97 17.75
C ASP A 307 10.01 -8.24 17.57
N LEU A 308 11.27 -8.08 17.16
CA LEU A 308 12.18 -9.22 16.95
C LEU A 308 12.41 -10.04 18.22
N ARG A 309 12.29 -9.46 19.43
CA ARG A 309 12.40 -10.22 20.67
C ARG A 309 11.24 -11.17 20.83
N ALA A 310 10.04 -10.72 20.50
CA ALA A 310 8.86 -11.59 20.48
C ALA A 310 8.98 -12.67 19.40
N GLU A 311 9.53 -12.35 18.21
CA GLU A 311 9.79 -13.33 17.15
C GLU A 311 10.83 -14.40 17.58
N VAL A 312 11.88 -14.00 18.33
CA VAL A 312 12.87 -14.91 18.92
C VAL A 312 12.21 -15.81 19.95
N ALA A 313 11.45 -15.25 20.87
CA ALA A 313 10.71 -16.03 21.89
C ALA A 313 9.73 -17.06 21.27
N ALA A 314 9.16 -16.72 20.10
CA ALA A 314 8.27 -17.60 19.34
C ALA A 314 9.02 -18.60 18.43
N GLY A 315 10.35 -18.61 18.41
CA GLY A 315 11.17 -19.50 17.58
C GLY A 315 11.14 -19.20 16.07
N ARG A 316 10.60 -18.06 15.65
CA ARG A 316 10.54 -17.64 14.23
C ARG A 316 11.77 -16.87 13.79
N PHE A 317 12.52 -16.29 14.74
CA PHE A 317 13.76 -15.58 14.46
C PHE A 317 14.89 -16.12 15.36
N ARG A 318 16.11 -16.26 14.81
CA ARG A 318 17.24 -16.79 15.56
C ARG A 318 17.79 -15.73 16.52
N GLU A 319 18.08 -16.14 17.73
CA GLU A 319 18.62 -15.26 18.77
C GLU A 319 20.03 -14.74 18.43
N ASP A 320 20.88 -15.60 17.86
CA ASP A 320 22.25 -15.23 17.45
C ASP A 320 22.26 -14.15 16.35
N LEU A 321 21.35 -14.27 15.37
CA LEU A 321 21.16 -13.27 14.31
C LEU A 321 20.63 -11.95 14.89
N PHE A 322 19.66 -12.02 15.82
CA PHE A 322 19.13 -10.83 16.48
C PHE A 322 20.24 -10.00 17.14
N PHE A 323 21.11 -10.61 17.94
CA PHE A 323 22.21 -9.88 18.59
C PHE A 323 23.23 -9.32 17.59
N ARG A 324 23.42 -9.95 16.46
CA ARG A 324 24.32 -9.46 15.42
C ARG A 324 23.73 -8.31 14.60
N LEU A 325 22.42 -8.26 14.45
CA LEU A 325 21.71 -7.15 13.81
C LEU A 325 21.47 -5.97 14.75
N ALA A 326 21.14 -6.22 15.99
CA ALA A 326 20.78 -5.21 16.99
C ALA A 326 21.97 -4.57 17.70
N VAL A 327 23.11 -4.38 17.01
CA VAL A 327 24.30 -3.72 17.61
C VAL A 327 23.96 -2.27 17.94
N ILE A 328 23.37 -1.53 17.00
CA ILE A 328 22.88 -0.17 17.23
C ILE A 328 21.38 -0.14 16.89
N PRO A 329 20.48 -0.23 17.88
CA PRO A 329 19.07 -0.12 17.64
C PRO A 329 18.64 1.36 17.52
N LEU A 330 17.91 1.70 16.45
CA LEU A 330 17.24 2.98 16.23
C LEU A 330 15.73 2.76 16.18
N GLU A 331 15.00 3.40 17.06
CA GLU A 331 13.54 3.36 17.10
C GLU A 331 12.98 4.59 16.39
N VAL A 332 12.14 4.38 15.37
CA VAL A 332 11.43 5.45 14.65
C VAL A 332 10.08 5.66 15.32
N PRO A 333 9.81 6.84 15.88
CA PRO A 333 8.58 7.07 16.62
C PRO A 333 7.35 7.03 15.70
N PRO A 334 6.24 6.40 16.13
CA PRO A 334 4.98 6.47 15.41
C PRO A 334 4.43 7.90 15.39
N LEU A 335 3.61 8.24 14.38
CA LEU A 335 3.15 9.59 14.13
C LEU A 335 2.34 10.16 15.32
N ARG A 336 1.59 9.31 16.04
CA ARG A 336 0.85 9.70 17.25
C ARG A 336 1.74 10.16 18.43
N ARG A 337 3.04 9.83 18.44
CA ARG A 337 4.03 10.31 19.43
C ARG A 337 4.74 11.59 18.99
N ARG A 338 4.46 12.08 17.77
CA ARG A 338 5.03 13.31 17.21
C ARG A 338 3.95 14.15 16.52
N ARG A 339 2.83 14.37 17.23
CA ARG A 339 1.66 15.09 16.69
C ARG A 339 1.99 16.49 16.21
N GLU A 340 2.99 17.12 16.81
CA GLU A 340 3.51 18.44 16.44
C GLU A 340 4.02 18.49 15.00
N ASP A 341 4.52 17.36 14.49
CA ASP A 341 5.06 17.25 13.13
C ASP A 341 3.98 17.06 12.05
N ILE A 342 2.73 16.73 12.43
CA ILE A 342 1.65 16.39 11.48
C ILE A 342 1.36 17.55 10.54
N ALA A 343 1.29 18.77 11.06
CA ALA A 343 1.00 19.95 10.25
C ALA A 343 2.08 20.21 9.21
N GLU A 344 3.36 20.14 9.62
CA GLU A 344 4.52 20.33 8.74
C GLU A 344 4.59 19.22 7.65
N LEU A 345 4.36 17.97 8.03
CA LEU A 345 4.28 16.84 7.10
C LEU A 345 3.14 17.00 6.09
N ALA A 346 1.96 17.40 6.55
CA ALA A 346 0.81 17.62 5.68
C ALA A 346 1.07 18.74 4.66
N GLU A 347 1.66 19.86 5.08
CA GLU A 347 2.06 20.96 4.21
C GLU A 347 3.12 20.52 3.19
N HIS A 348 4.10 19.73 3.62
CA HIS A 348 5.08 19.16 2.69
C HIS A 348 4.41 18.28 1.62
N PHE A 349 3.47 17.40 1.98
CA PHE A 349 2.78 16.55 1.02
C PHE A 349 1.87 17.35 0.08
N LEU A 350 1.24 18.42 0.57
CA LEU A 350 0.46 19.34 -0.27
C LEU A 350 1.34 20.01 -1.32
N ASN A 351 2.49 20.55 -0.92
CA ASN A 351 3.45 21.20 -1.82
C ASN A 351 3.96 20.21 -2.87
N ARG A 352 4.37 19.00 -2.44
CA ARG A 352 4.84 17.95 -3.35
C ARG A 352 3.74 17.47 -4.32
N CYS A 353 2.50 17.43 -3.86
CA CYS A 353 1.35 17.11 -4.71
C CYS A 353 1.09 18.23 -5.73
N ALA A 354 1.16 19.50 -5.31
CA ALA A 354 0.97 20.67 -6.16
C ALA A 354 2.02 20.75 -7.27
N GLU A 355 3.30 20.53 -6.95
CA GLU A 355 4.39 20.45 -7.93
C GLU A 355 4.12 19.35 -8.97
N ARG A 356 3.73 18.15 -8.53
CA ARG A 356 3.42 17.03 -9.42
C ARG A 356 2.20 17.26 -10.30
N LEU A 357 1.22 18.02 -9.81
CA LEU A 357 0.00 18.38 -10.52
C LEU A 357 0.12 19.68 -11.32
N HIS A 358 1.29 20.36 -11.25
CA HIS A 358 1.54 21.67 -11.87
C HIS A 358 0.46 22.71 -11.52
N ARG A 359 0.12 22.81 -10.24
CA ARG A 359 -0.87 23.76 -9.72
C ARG A 359 -0.41 24.38 -8.39
N GLU A 360 -1.07 25.46 -7.96
CA GLU A 360 -0.86 26.04 -6.65
C GLU A 360 -1.25 25.04 -5.52
N PRO A 361 -0.49 24.98 -4.42
CA PRO A 361 -0.80 24.13 -3.29
C PRO A 361 -2.10 24.56 -2.61
N CYS A 362 -2.97 23.58 -2.30
CA CYS A 362 -4.16 23.84 -1.49
C CYS A 362 -3.76 24.14 -0.05
N ALA A 363 -4.45 25.08 0.61
CA ALA A 363 -4.29 25.32 2.04
C ALA A 363 -5.10 24.31 2.86
N LEU A 364 -4.66 24.00 4.09
CA LEU A 364 -5.47 23.25 5.06
C LEU A 364 -6.28 24.24 5.91
N ALA A 365 -7.61 24.08 5.93
CA ALA A 365 -8.47 24.81 6.84
C ALA A 365 -8.14 24.47 8.31
N PRO A 366 -8.38 25.39 9.28
CA PRO A 366 -8.10 25.11 10.69
C PRO A 366 -8.78 23.83 11.21
N ALA A 367 -10.04 23.58 10.85
CA ALA A 367 -10.79 22.39 11.23
C ALA A 367 -10.15 21.10 10.65
N ALA A 368 -9.58 21.16 9.45
CA ALA A 368 -8.84 20.05 8.85
C ALA A 368 -7.53 19.76 9.62
N ARG A 369 -6.78 20.79 10.00
CA ARG A 369 -5.56 20.66 10.82
C ARG A 369 -5.84 20.03 12.17
N ASP A 370 -6.89 20.48 12.85
CA ASP A 370 -7.31 19.93 14.14
C ASP A 370 -7.69 18.45 14.01
N LEU A 371 -8.44 18.09 12.97
CA LEU A 371 -8.83 16.71 12.68
C LEU A 371 -7.60 15.80 12.46
N LEU A 372 -6.66 16.23 11.64
CA LEU A 372 -5.42 15.48 11.38
C LEU A 372 -4.57 15.31 12.65
N THR A 373 -4.48 16.33 13.49
CA THR A 373 -3.67 16.31 14.73
C THR A 373 -4.22 15.33 15.77
N HIS A 374 -5.55 15.16 15.83
CA HIS A 374 -6.20 14.28 16.82
C HIS A 374 -6.35 12.84 16.36
N TYR A 375 -6.21 12.56 15.08
CA TYR A 375 -6.32 11.20 14.55
C TYR A 375 -5.17 10.29 14.99
N HIS A 376 -5.42 8.99 15.10
CA HIS A 376 -4.47 8.00 15.66
C HIS A 376 -3.38 7.52 14.71
N TRP A 377 -3.58 7.68 13.42
CA TRP A 377 -2.62 7.34 12.36
C TRP A 377 -2.10 5.89 12.41
N PRO A 378 -2.96 4.87 12.28
CA PRO A 378 -2.52 3.47 12.29
C PRO A 378 -1.52 3.16 11.16
N GLY A 379 -1.65 3.79 9.99
CA GLY A 379 -0.70 3.69 8.87
C GLY A 379 0.39 4.77 8.88
N ASN A 380 0.51 5.54 9.98
CA ASN A 380 1.54 6.56 10.20
C ASN A 380 1.68 7.57 9.04
N VAL A 381 2.91 7.91 8.66
CA VAL A 381 3.22 8.92 7.62
C VAL A 381 2.72 8.49 6.24
N ARG A 382 2.77 7.17 5.94
CA ARG A 382 2.26 6.65 4.65
C ARG A 382 0.75 6.87 4.50
N GLU A 383 -0.01 6.69 5.56
CA GLU A 383 -1.44 6.97 5.58
C GLU A 383 -1.71 8.47 5.43
N LEU A 384 -0.99 9.32 6.18
CA LEU A 384 -1.08 10.77 6.05
C LEU A 384 -0.81 11.24 4.61
N GLU A 385 0.29 10.78 4.00
CA GLU A 385 0.63 11.08 2.61
C GLU A 385 -0.49 10.68 1.64
N ASN A 386 -1.04 9.47 1.80
CA ASN A 386 -2.12 8.98 0.95
C ASN A 386 -3.40 9.82 1.08
N ILE A 387 -3.79 10.15 2.31
CA ILE A 387 -5.01 10.94 2.58
C ILE A 387 -4.85 12.35 2.03
N ILE A 388 -3.73 13.02 2.31
CA ILE A 388 -3.44 14.36 1.80
C ILE A 388 -3.37 14.37 0.26
N THR A 389 -2.75 13.36 -0.34
CA THR A 389 -2.69 13.23 -1.81
C THR A 389 -4.09 13.08 -2.40
N ARG A 390 -4.93 12.20 -1.83
CA ARG A 390 -6.32 12.01 -2.30
C ARG A 390 -7.14 13.28 -2.17
N ALA A 391 -7.10 13.91 -0.98
CA ALA A 391 -7.82 15.16 -0.74
C ALA A 391 -7.34 16.25 -1.70
N SER A 392 -6.03 16.37 -1.91
CA SER A 392 -5.46 17.33 -2.85
C SER A 392 -5.93 17.08 -4.29
N VAL A 393 -5.96 15.83 -4.77
CA VAL A 393 -6.39 15.48 -6.15
C VAL A 393 -7.87 15.73 -6.36
N LEU A 394 -8.72 15.39 -5.38
CA LEU A 394 -10.18 15.46 -5.49
C LEU A 394 -10.73 16.85 -5.19
N ASN A 395 -10.01 17.67 -4.41
CA ASN A 395 -10.43 19.03 -4.10
C ASN A 395 -10.13 19.95 -5.29
N THR A 396 -11.17 20.63 -5.76
CA THR A 396 -11.09 21.67 -6.81
C THR A 396 -11.04 23.08 -6.24
N GLY A 397 -11.14 23.23 -4.93
CA GLY A 397 -11.07 24.50 -4.20
C GLY A 397 -9.64 24.90 -3.81
N ALA A 398 -9.49 26.11 -3.26
CA ALA A 398 -8.21 26.64 -2.77
C ALA A 398 -7.83 26.08 -1.38
N ALA A 399 -8.78 25.50 -0.63
CA ALA A 399 -8.54 24.95 0.70
C ALA A 399 -9.21 23.59 0.86
N ILE A 400 -8.59 22.73 1.65
CA ILE A 400 -9.10 21.41 2.05
C ILE A 400 -9.74 21.57 3.44
N ASP A 401 -11.01 21.21 3.58
CA ASP A 401 -11.73 21.27 4.86
C ASP A 401 -11.77 19.89 5.53
N ALA A 402 -12.23 19.85 6.80
CA ALA A 402 -12.36 18.62 7.57
C ALA A 402 -13.32 17.61 6.89
N ASP A 403 -14.37 18.09 6.25
CA ASP A 403 -15.33 17.23 5.56
C ASP A 403 -14.75 16.57 4.31
N ASP A 404 -13.75 17.14 3.67
CA ASP A 404 -13.00 16.54 2.56
C ASP A 404 -12.12 15.37 3.03
N LEU A 405 -11.69 15.39 4.30
CA LEU A 405 -10.79 14.39 4.88
C LEU A 405 -11.54 13.24 5.57
N ARG A 406 -12.69 13.52 6.21
CA ARG A 406 -13.46 12.52 7.00
C ARG A 406 -13.76 11.22 6.28
N PRO A 407 -14.13 11.18 4.99
CA PRO A 407 -14.40 9.93 4.28
C PRO A 407 -13.19 9.01 4.14
N TRP A 408 -11.98 9.54 4.32
CA TRP A 408 -10.72 8.82 4.13
C TRP A 408 -10.03 8.45 5.45
N LEU A 409 -10.41 9.10 6.52
CA LEU A 409 -10.02 8.69 7.86
C LEU A 409 -10.88 7.48 8.19
N ILE A 410 -10.26 6.33 8.36
CA ILE A 410 -10.96 5.16 8.91
C ILE A 410 -11.58 5.68 10.19
N ALA A 411 -12.91 5.67 10.24
CA ALA A 411 -13.60 6.13 11.42
C ALA A 411 -12.92 5.44 12.61
N ALA A 412 -12.51 6.23 13.59
CA ALA A 412 -12.06 5.74 14.88
C ALA A 412 -13.23 5.09 15.66
N ASP A 413 -14.25 4.64 14.98
CA ASP A 413 -15.25 3.67 15.39
C ASP A 413 -14.70 2.26 15.58
N GLY A 414 -13.41 2.05 15.29
CA GLY A 414 -12.53 1.36 16.20
C GLY A 414 -12.03 2.31 17.30
N GLU A 415 -12.86 3.07 17.99
CA GLU A 415 -12.60 3.16 19.42
C GLU A 415 -12.28 1.73 19.81
N PRO A 416 -11.13 1.46 20.50
CA PRO A 416 -11.07 0.27 21.28
C PRO A 416 -12.33 0.43 22.12
N VAL A 417 -13.39 -0.32 21.77
CA VAL A 417 -14.47 -0.61 22.67
C VAL A 417 -13.72 -0.79 23.96
N SER A 418 -13.90 0.19 24.85
CA SER A 418 -13.15 0.24 26.11
C SER A 418 -13.14 -1.19 26.56
N ALA A 419 -11.97 -1.72 26.96
CA ALA A 419 -11.78 -3.16 27.23
C ALA A 419 -12.78 -3.74 28.24
N ASP A 420 -13.77 -2.94 28.64
CA ASP A 420 -14.92 -3.25 29.48
C ASP A 420 -16.21 -3.60 28.72
N GLU A 421 -16.28 -3.47 27.38
CA GLU A 421 -17.33 -4.10 26.57
C GLU A 421 -16.81 -5.40 25.91
N HIS A 422 -16.07 -6.18 26.66
CA HIS A 422 -16.07 -7.62 26.42
C HIS A 422 -17.52 -8.07 26.44
N LEU A 423 -18.00 -8.68 25.34
CA LEU A 423 -19.12 -9.62 25.40
C LEU A 423 -18.89 -10.44 26.67
N PRO A 424 -19.72 -10.27 27.71
CA PRO A 424 -19.40 -10.86 29.01
C PRO A 424 -19.39 -12.36 28.84
N LEU A 425 -18.18 -12.91 28.78
CA LEU A 425 -17.94 -14.35 28.70
C LEU A 425 -18.61 -14.97 29.95
N GLY A 426 -19.61 -15.84 29.73
CA GLY A 426 -20.37 -16.45 30.80
C GLY A 426 -21.86 -16.07 30.85
N LEU A 427 -22.34 -15.14 30.03
CA LEU A 427 -23.77 -14.93 29.84
C LEU A 427 -24.35 -16.03 28.93
N SER A 428 -25.56 -16.48 29.29
CA SER A 428 -26.32 -17.36 28.40
C SER A 428 -26.70 -16.61 27.10
N LEU A 429 -26.90 -17.33 25.99
CA LEU A 429 -27.40 -16.75 24.73
C LEU A 429 -28.72 -15.98 24.96
N ARG A 430 -29.54 -16.40 25.90
CA ARG A 430 -30.80 -15.78 26.27
C ARG A 430 -30.59 -14.43 26.95
N ASP A 431 -29.59 -14.31 27.81
CA ASP A 431 -29.25 -13.02 28.47
C ASP A 431 -28.61 -12.03 27.49
N MET A 432 -27.79 -12.51 26.55
CA MET A 432 -27.23 -11.69 25.47
C MET A 432 -28.34 -11.17 24.52
N GLU A 433 -29.23 -12.05 24.11
CA GLU A 433 -30.39 -11.69 23.28
C GLU A 433 -31.25 -10.65 23.97
N ARG A 434 -31.51 -10.81 25.27
CA ARG A 434 -32.25 -9.85 26.06
C ARG A 434 -31.59 -8.47 26.07
N LYS A 435 -30.29 -8.39 26.39
CA LYS A 435 -29.53 -7.13 26.42
C LYS A 435 -29.54 -6.44 25.06
N LEU A 436 -29.36 -7.21 23.98
CA LEU A 436 -29.38 -6.66 22.62
C LEU A 436 -30.76 -6.09 22.27
N ILE A 437 -31.84 -6.78 22.61
CA ILE A 437 -33.20 -6.32 22.38
C ILE A 437 -33.49 -5.06 23.20
N GLU A 438 -33.11 -5.00 24.48
CA GLU A 438 -33.31 -3.87 25.36
C GLU A 438 -32.52 -2.65 24.85
N ALA A 439 -31.24 -2.77 24.58
CA ALA A 439 -30.40 -1.68 24.05
C ALA A 439 -30.93 -1.15 22.71
N THR A 440 -31.35 -2.02 21.80
CA THR A 440 -31.89 -1.61 20.49
C THR A 440 -33.25 -0.94 20.63
N LEU A 441 -34.08 -1.36 21.59
CA LEU A 441 -35.37 -0.75 21.87
C LEU A 441 -35.20 0.67 22.46
N ASP A 442 -34.23 0.85 23.35
CA ASP A 442 -33.89 2.15 23.93
C ASP A 442 -33.30 3.08 22.87
N HIS A 443 -32.44 2.59 21.98
CA HIS A 443 -31.88 3.39 20.86
C HIS A 443 -32.98 3.95 19.93
N PHE A 444 -34.09 3.21 19.75
CA PHE A 444 -35.24 3.67 18.95
C PHE A 444 -36.40 4.23 19.81
N ASP A 445 -36.11 4.73 21.00
CA ASP A 445 -37.11 5.34 21.91
C ASP A 445 -38.37 4.51 22.12
N GLY A 446 -38.21 3.18 22.21
CA GLY A 446 -39.32 2.26 22.38
C GLY A 446 -40.12 1.95 21.10
N HIS A 447 -39.62 2.33 19.93
CA HIS A 447 -40.33 2.16 18.64
C HIS A 447 -40.21 0.73 18.11
N ARG A 448 -41.08 -0.19 18.54
CA ARG A 448 -41.01 -1.65 18.31
C ARG A 448 -40.89 -2.07 16.85
N ALA A 449 -41.50 -1.32 15.90
CA ALA A 449 -41.39 -1.65 14.48
C ALA A 449 -39.99 -1.44 13.94
N LYS A 450 -39.37 -0.30 14.26
CA LYS A 450 -37.98 0.01 13.88
C LYS A 450 -36.97 -0.91 14.59
N THR A 451 -37.22 -1.24 15.85
CA THR A 451 -36.42 -2.19 16.62
C THR A 451 -36.44 -3.59 16.00
N ALA A 452 -37.63 -4.07 15.58
CA ALA A 452 -37.78 -5.36 14.93
C ALA A 452 -37.06 -5.43 13.58
N GLU A 453 -37.15 -4.36 12.80
CA GLU A 453 -36.46 -4.21 11.52
C GLU A 453 -34.94 -4.21 11.70
N ALA A 454 -34.41 -3.40 12.66
CA ALA A 454 -32.98 -3.34 12.94
C ALA A 454 -32.39 -4.65 13.46
N LEU A 455 -33.17 -5.42 14.24
CA LEU A 455 -32.78 -6.72 14.75
C LEU A 455 -32.99 -7.88 13.75
N GLY A 456 -33.59 -7.62 12.58
CA GLY A 456 -33.90 -8.63 11.58
C GLY A 456 -34.92 -9.67 12.05
N ILE A 457 -35.80 -9.35 13.03
CA ILE A 457 -36.80 -10.25 13.59
C ILE A 457 -38.23 -9.77 13.34
N GLY A 458 -39.17 -10.69 13.32
CA GLY A 458 -40.57 -10.31 13.14
C GLY A 458 -41.12 -9.51 14.33
N LEU A 459 -41.99 -8.52 14.07
CA LEU A 459 -42.64 -7.69 15.11
C LEU A 459 -43.39 -8.52 16.17
N ARG A 460 -43.99 -9.67 15.76
CA ARG A 460 -44.64 -10.60 16.70
C ARG A 460 -43.64 -11.28 17.61
N THR A 461 -42.51 -11.69 17.09
CA THR A 461 -41.38 -12.30 17.83
C THR A 461 -40.83 -11.32 18.86
N LEU A 462 -40.53 -10.09 18.44
CA LEU A 462 -40.08 -9.01 19.35
C LEU A 462 -41.09 -8.74 20.45
N SER A 463 -42.38 -8.63 20.12
CA SER A 463 -43.45 -8.40 21.10
C SER A 463 -43.61 -9.53 22.11
N GLY A 464 -43.43 -10.78 21.67
CA GLY A 464 -43.41 -11.95 22.53
C GLY A 464 -42.25 -11.93 23.53
N LYS A 465 -41.05 -11.62 23.05
CA LYS A 465 -39.83 -11.54 23.87
C LYS A 465 -39.89 -10.35 24.87
N LEU A 466 -40.37 -9.20 24.43
CA LEU A 466 -40.58 -8.05 25.33
C LEU A 466 -41.59 -8.34 26.45
N LYS A 467 -42.66 -9.11 26.14
CA LYS A 467 -43.59 -9.55 27.17
C LYS A 467 -42.93 -10.53 28.16
N GLU A 468 -42.10 -11.43 27.68
CA GLU A 468 -41.32 -12.36 28.51
C GLU A 468 -40.34 -11.65 29.44
N TYR A 469 -39.75 -10.51 28.97
CA TYR A 469 -38.82 -9.68 29.72
C TYR A 469 -39.52 -8.64 30.63
N GLY A 470 -40.88 -8.63 30.69
CA GLY A 470 -41.65 -7.78 31.62
C GLY A 470 -42.07 -6.40 31.08
N TYR A 471 -41.86 -6.15 29.79
CA TYR A 471 -42.29 -4.88 29.18
C TYR A 471 -43.81 -4.89 28.91
N ALA A 472 -44.52 -3.86 29.43
CA ALA A 472 -45.98 -3.73 29.27
C ALA A 472 -46.42 -3.62 27.79
N PRO A 473 -47.55 -4.23 27.40
CA PRO A 473 -48.13 -4.02 26.06
C PRO A 473 -48.55 -2.55 25.93
N ARG A 474 -48.21 -1.88 24.80
CA ARG A 474 -48.64 -0.49 24.51
C ARG A 474 -50.16 -0.45 24.55
N ALA A 475 -50.74 0.39 25.39
CA ALA A 475 -52.16 0.69 25.40
C ALA A 475 -52.57 1.22 24.00
N LYS A 476 -53.57 0.62 23.38
CA LYS A 476 -54.16 1.12 22.13
C LYS A 476 -54.74 2.50 22.43
N HIS A 477 -54.16 3.59 21.89
CA HIS A 477 -54.86 4.86 21.80
C HIS A 477 -56.06 4.66 20.88
N CYS A 478 -57.21 4.47 21.45
CA CYS A 478 -58.48 4.70 20.78
C CYS A 478 -58.57 6.19 20.48
N ALA A 479 -58.41 6.60 19.26
CA ALA A 479 -58.90 7.89 18.75
C ALA A 479 -60.43 7.84 18.86
N ARG A 480 -61.00 8.61 19.80
CA ARG A 480 -62.41 8.90 19.84
C ARG A 480 -62.66 10.05 18.85
N ALA A 481 -63.41 9.73 17.78
CA ALA A 481 -64.01 10.76 16.95
C ALA A 481 -65.06 11.52 17.77
N ALA A 482 -65.07 12.82 17.70
CA ALA A 482 -66.18 13.73 17.81
C ALA A 482 -65.79 15.01 17.05
#